data_bfcacdf6cd140e421af22c2ef7a3fea7
#
_entry.id   bfcacdf6cd140e421af22c2ef7a3fea7
#
_cell.length_a   1.000
_cell.length_b   1.000
_cell.length_c   1.000
_cell.angle_alpha   90.00
_cell.angle_beta   90.00
_cell.angle_gamma   90.00
#
_symmetry.space_group_name_H-M   'P 1'
#
loop_
_entity.id
_entity.type
_entity.pdbx_description
1 polymer ?
#
loop_
_entity_poly.entity_id
_entity_poly.type
_entity_poly.pdbx_seq_one_letter_code
_entity_poly.pdbx_strand_id
1 'polypeptide(L)'
;MKKSRWLRWVSAGAGMLLVGSVVAPIAFSGTAGASLGTPPTQGMKPPTSVGAGEGKLNIIAWEGYTQPQWVKPFETTTGCQVNVKYAGSSSEMVSLMANGGGHQWDLVSASGDADLRLIYGGDVKPINIKLIPSWSEFEPFLKSPSFNTINGYHYGVSFEFGPNILLYSTKVFKTPPTSWSVIYSKKYKGQVTIPDNPIQIADAALYLESAQPSLGITDPYELTQPQFNAAVNLLKAEHPLVKKYWDLASQEISLFQNGETVVGAAWPYQQSTLVAAGAPVASTIPKEGATGWADTWMLAANAPDPNCAYKWMAYMSTPKIQAEDAISYGETPANKLACPIMNTLQKGGCAAYHANAPQSYFTTIKFWKTPLSTCDNGQNDCVDFTQWQQAWTQITG
;
A
#
# COMPACT_ATOMS: atom_id res chain seq x y z
N MET A 1 -70.80 -30.23 -17.03
CA MET A 1 -70.84 -31.72 -17.05
C MET A 1 -69.45 -32.25 -17.22
N LYS A 2 -69.11 -33.34 -16.45
CA LYS A 2 -67.88 -34.16 -16.42
C LYS A 2 -66.71 -33.53 -15.67
N LYS A 3 -66.51 -33.77 -14.33
CA LYS A 3 -65.93 -34.89 -13.58
C LYS A 3 -64.42 -35.01 -13.77
N SER A 4 -63.63 -34.47 -12.85
CA SER A 4 -62.79 -35.10 -11.83
C SER A 4 -61.94 -36.30 -12.26
N ARG A 5 -60.63 -36.20 -12.03
CA ARG A 5 -59.84 -37.31 -11.45
C ARG A 5 -58.60 -36.81 -10.73
N TRP A 6 -58.58 -37.09 -9.44
CA TRP A 6 -57.38 -36.97 -8.54
C TRP A 6 -56.39 -38.07 -8.89
N LEU A 7 -55.13 -37.72 -9.02
CA LEU A 7 -54.03 -38.67 -8.85
C LEU A 7 -53.10 -38.18 -7.76
N ARG A 8 -53.04 -38.96 -6.69
CA ARG A 8 -52.07 -38.86 -5.63
C ARG A 8 -50.69 -39.31 -6.16
N TRP A 9 -49.67 -38.54 -5.97
CA TRP A 9 -48.27 -38.97 -6.10
C TRP A 9 -47.64 -39.00 -4.73
N VAL A 10 -47.04 -40.16 -4.44
CA VAL A 10 -46.34 -40.55 -3.23
C VAL A 10 -45.00 -39.77 -3.19
N SER A 11 -44.73 -39.14 -2.05
CA SER A 11 -43.47 -38.50 -1.74
C SER A 11 -42.39 -39.57 -1.49
N ALA A 12 -41.41 -39.65 -2.38
CA ALA A 12 -40.15 -40.32 -2.12
C ALA A 12 -39.15 -39.26 -1.64
N GLY A 13 -38.76 -39.33 -0.38
CA GLY A 13 -37.73 -38.45 0.19
C GLY A 13 -36.35 -38.80 -0.38
N ALA A 14 -35.75 -37.86 -1.07
CA ALA A 14 -34.33 -37.89 -1.39
C ALA A 14 -33.61 -37.04 -0.33
N GLY A 15 -32.89 -37.70 0.56
CA GLY A 15 -32.03 -37.05 1.53
C GLY A 15 -30.85 -36.38 0.79
N MET A 16 -30.81 -35.05 0.82
CA MET A 16 -29.69 -34.27 0.35
C MET A 16 -28.63 -34.27 1.49
N LEU A 17 -27.58 -35.07 1.33
CA LEU A 17 -26.34 -34.96 2.13
C LEU A 17 -25.69 -33.62 1.77
N LEU A 18 -25.85 -32.63 2.65
CA LEU A 18 -25.02 -31.43 2.68
C LEU A 18 -23.60 -31.83 3.13
N VAL A 19 -22.72 -32.02 2.15
CA VAL A 19 -21.27 -32.05 2.43
C VAL A 19 -20.87 -30.61 2.72
N GLY A 20 -20.89 -30.25 3.99
CA GLY A 20 -20.30 -29.03 4.48
C GLY A 20 -18.78 -29.10 4.29
N SER A 21 -18.26 -28.38 3.29
CA SER A 21 -16.83 -28.11 3.19
C SER A 21 -16.45 -27.21 4.35
N VAL A 22 -15.96 -27.81 5.42
CA VAL A 22 -15.28 -27.09 6.50
C VAL A 22 -13.97 -26.60 5.92
N VAL A 23 -13.94 -25.34 5.49
CA VAL A 23 -12.69 -24.61 5.29
C VAL A 23 -12.15 -24.39 6.70
N ALA A 24 -11.23 -25.26 7.12
CA ALA A 24 -10.48 -25.05 8.34
C ALA A 24 -9.65 -23.78 8.15
N PRO A 25 -9.75 -22.77 9.04
CA PRO A 25 -8.78 -21.71 9.07
C PRO A 25 -7.43 -22.36 9.36
N ILE A 26 -6.42 -22.06 8.53
CA ILE A 26 -5.02 -22.37 8.86
C ILE A 26 -4.71 -21.49 10.08
N ALA A 27 -4.90 -22.04 11.25
CA ALA A 27 -4.43 -21.45 12.48
C ALA A 27 -2.90 -21.50 12.43
N PHE A 28 -2.25 -20.36 12.21
CA PHE A 28 -0.87 -20.18 12.64
C PHE A 28 -0.88 -20.33 14.16
N SER A 29 -0.54 -21.53 14.62
CA SER A 29 -0.29 -21.78 16.04
C SER A 29 0.99 -21.05 16.40
N GLY A 30 0.86 -19.79 16.79
CA GLY A 30 1.94 -18.99 17.33
C GLY A 30 2.37 -19.56 18.66
N THR A 31 3.45 -20.32 18.68
CA THR A 31 4.23 -20.55 19.89
C THR A 31 4.93 -19.24 20.25
N ALA A 32 4.76 -18.81 21.50
CA ALA A 32 5.39 -17.63 22.06
C ALA A 32 6.91 -17.59 21.75
N GLY A 33 7.39 -16.45 21.24
CA GLY A 33 8.82 -16.15 21.15
C GLY A 33 9.49 -16.43 19.81
N ALA A 34 8.78 -16.55 18.71
CA ALA A 34 9.41 -16.70 17.39
C ALA A 34 9.79 -15.31 16.83
N SER A 35 11.09 -14.99 16.82
CA SER A 35 11.62 -14.12 15.76
C SER A 35 11.07 -14.60 14.41
N LEU A 36 10.81 -13.70 13.47
CA LEU A 36 10.24 -14.04 12.15
C LEU A 36 11.05 -15.07 11.33
N GLY A 37 11.91 -15.84 11.87
CA GLY A 37 12.64 -16.91 11.22
C GLY A 37 13.39 -16.50 9.93
N THR A 38 13.84 -17.52 9.17
CA THR A 38 14.44 -17.32 7.84
C THR A 38 13.34 -17.35 6.79
N PRO A 39 13.24 -16.32 5.92
CA PRO A 39 12.28 -16.34 4.82
C PRO A 39 12.40 -17.60 3.95
N PRO A 40 11.28 -18.22 3.51
CA PRO A 40 11.30 -19.46 2.73
C PRO A 40 12.16 -19.40 1.48
N THR A 41 12.22 -18.25 0.82
CA THR A 41 12.94 -18.02 -0.43
C THR A 41 14.36 -17.51 -0.25
N GLN A 42 14.85 -17.28 0.99
CA GLN A 42 16.19 -16.70 1.23
C GLN A 42 17.32 -17.50 0.61
N GLY A 43 17.16 -18.83 0.48
CA GLY A 43 18.14 -19.71 -0.19
C GLY A 43 18.12 -19.65 -1.72
N MET A 44 17.14 -18.99 -2.33
CA MET A 44 17.06 -18.80 -3.78
C MET A 44 18.17 -17.85 -4.24
N LYS A 45 19.00 -18.29 -5.16
CA LYS A 45 20.10 -17.46 -5.69
C LYS A 45 19.56 -16.52 -6.75
N PRO A 46 19.71 -15.19 -6.58
CA PRO A 46 19.36 -14.26 -7.65
C PRO A 46 20.31 -14.41 -8.85
N PRO A 47 19.88 -14.01 -10.07
CA PRO A 47 20.72 -14.08 -11.26
C PRO A 47 21.95 -13.19 -11.11
N THR A 48 23.03 -13.54 -11.85
CA THR A 48 24.28 -12.76 -11.90
C THR A 48 24.35 -11.83 -13.11
N SER A 49 23.42 -11.98 -14.06
CA SER A 49 23.29 -11.14 -15.25
C SER A 49 21.82 -11.10 -15.69
N VAL A 50 21.45 -10.06 -16.43
CA VAL A 50 20.16 -9.95 -17.10
C VAL A 50 20.33 -10.40 -18.54
N GLY A 51 19.51 -11.37 -18.99
CA GLY A 51 19.51 -11.88 -20.35
C GLY A 51 18.61 -11.09 -21.30
N ALA A 52 18.29 -11.69 -22.44
CA ALA A 52 17.21 -11.22 -23.31
C ALA A 52 15.89 -11.21 -22.53
N GLY A 53 14.99 -10.28 -22.86
CA GLY A 53 13.65 -10.31 -22.28
C GLY A 53 12.84 -11.47 -22.83
N GLU A 54 11.92 -11.98 -22.03
CA GLU A 54 11.02 -13.08 -22.40
C GLU A 54 9.85 -12.60 -23.30
N GLY A 55 9.71 -11.29 -23.48
CA GLY A 55 8.68 -10.66 -24.30
C GLY A 55 7.42 -10.24 -23.57
N LYS A 56 7.29 -10.61 -22.30
CA LYS A 56 6.15 -10.25 -21.44
C LYS A 56 6.64 -9.76 -20.11
N LEU A 57 5.77 -8.99 -19.42
CA LEU A 57 5.98 -8.57 -18.03
C LEU A 57 4.61 -8.36 -17.39
N ASN A 58 4.27 -9.22 -16.44
CA ASN A 58 3.00 -9.17 -15.74
C ASN A 58 3.22 -8.57 -14.34
N ILE A 59 2.58 -7.44 -14.07
CA ILE A 59 2.81 -6.63 -12.88
C ILE A 59 1.53 -6.49 -12.07
N ILE A 60 1.62 -6.62 -10.75
CA ILE A 60 0.64 -6.07 -9.81
C ILE A 60 1.19 -4.71 -9.35
N ALA A 61 0.42 -3.64 -9.50
CA ALA A 61 0.87 -2.30 -9.15
C ALA A 61 -0.25 -1.42 -8.60
N TRP A 62 0.16 -0.34 -7.94
CA TRP A 62 -0.75 0.77 -7.63
C TRP A 62 -1.20 1.46 -8.91
N GLU A 63 -2.43 2.04 -8.88
CA GLU A 63 -2.95 2.83 -9.98
C GLU A 63 -2.03 4.03 -10.22
N GLY A 64 -1.45 4.10 -11.44
CA GLY A 64 -0.60 5.17 -11.92
C GLY A 64 0.86 4.80 -12.19
N TYR A 65 1.47 3.83 -11.52
CA TYR A 65 2.89 3.46 -11.70
C TYR A 65 3.23 2.88 -13.09
N THR A 66 2.24 2.68 -13.93
CA THR A 66 2.41 2.13 -15.29
C THR A 66 1.79 3.03 -16.35
N GLN A 67 2.14 4.33 -16.32
CA GLN A 67 1.61 5.29 -17.28
C GLN A 67 2.23 5.09 -18.68
N PRO A 68 1.46 5.36 -19.76
CA PRO A 68 1.94 5.15 -21.13
C PRO A 68 3.21 5.91 -21.50
N GLN A 69 3.50 7.05 -20.85
CA GLN A 69 4.66 7.87 -21.14
C GLN A 69 6.00 7.20 -20.83
N TRP A 70 6.05 6.24 -19.91
CA TRP A 70 7.25 5.44 -19.64
C TRP A 70 7.07 3.97 -20.02
N VAL A 71 5.87 3.41 -19.99
CA VAL A 71 5.61 2.03 -20.40
C VAL A 71 5.94 1.83 -21.89
N LYS A 72 5.43 2.68 -22.79
CA LYS A 72 5.68 2.55 -24.22
C LYS A 72 7.16 2.60 -24.62
N PRO A 73 7.98 3.54 -24.11
CA PRO A 73 9.43 3.53 -24.34
C PRO A 73 10.12 2.28 -23.81
N PHE A 74 9.71 1.79 -22.64
CA PHE A 74 10.23 0.53 -22.08
C PHE A 74 9.93 -0.66 -23.02
N GLU A 75 8.68 -0.84 -23.41
CA GLU A 75 8.25 -1.90 -24.33
C GLU A 75 9.01 -1.85 -25.65
N THR A 76 9.13 -0.64 -26.24
CA THR A 76 9.84 -0.44 -27.50
C THR A 76 11.32 -0.79 -27.39
N THR A 77 11.96 -0.43 -26.28
CA THR A 77 13.41 -0.61 -26.10
C THR A 77 13.77 -2.04 -25.71
N THR A 78 12.91 -2.71 -24.93
CA THR A 78 13.23 -4.00 -24.33
C THR A 78 12.54 -5.18 -25.02
N GLY A 79 11.45 -4.92 -25.74
CA GLY A 79 10.55 -5.94 -26.28
C GLY A 79 9.65 -6.60 -25.23
N CYS A 80 9.69 -6.15 -23.96
CA CYS A 80 8.87 -6.67 -22.87
C CYS A 80 7.51 -5.95 -22.81
N GLN A 81 6.45 -6.61 -23.25
CA GLN A 81 5.07 -6.07 -23.20
C GLN A 81 4.56 -6.07 -21.78
N VAL A 82 4.11 -4.92 -21.26
CA VAL A 82 3.66 -4.73 -19.89
C VAL A 82 2.17 -4.99 -19.78
N ASN A 83 1.79 -5.96 -18.94
CA ASN A 83 0.42 -6.22 -18.53
C ASN A 83 0.31 -5.91 -17.03
N VAL A 84 -0.61 -5.02 -16.68
CA VAL A 84 -0.80 -4.59 -15.30
C VAL A 84 -2.15 -5.00 -14.74
N LYS A 85 -2.15 -5.52 -13.50
CA LYS A 85 -3.29 -5.61 -12.61
C LYS A 85 -3.14 -4.53 -11.56
N TYR A 86 -4.00 -3.52 -11.58
CA TYR A 86 -4.06 -2.56 -10.49
C TYR A 86 -4.70 -3.18 -9.26
N ALA A 87 -4.09 -2.94 -8.11
CA ALA A 87 -4.61 -3.31 -6.81
C ALA A 87 -4.88 -2.06 -5.97
N GLY A 88 -5.94 -2.09 -5.19
CA GLY A 88 -6.38 -0.96 -4.36
C GLY A 88 -5.79 -0.97 -2.96
N SER A 89 -5.18 -2.08 -2.54
CA SER A 89 -4.59 -2.21 -1.21
C SER A 89 -3.44 -3.20 -1.17
N SER A 90 -2.55 -3.02 -0.20
CA SER A 90 -1.47 -3.98 0.11
C SER A 90 -2.01 -5.39 0.38
N SER A 91 -3.18 -5.51 1.00
CA SER A 91 -3.81 -6.81 1.27
C SER A 91 -4.29 -7.51 0.01
N GLU A 92 -4.81 -6.76 -0.98
CA GLU A 92 -5.13 -7.32 -2.30
C GLU A 92 -3.87 -7.82 -3.00
N MET A 93 -2.78 -7.06 -2.98
CA MET A 93 -1.49 -7.47 -3.58
C MET A 93 -0.98 -8.78 -2.97
N VAL A 94 -0.99 -8.91 -1.64
CA VAL A 94 -0.60 -10.14 -0.96
C VAL A 94 -1.52 -11.31 -1.35
N SER A 95 -2.84 -11.09 -1.41
CA SER A 95 -3.79 -12.12 -1.80
C SER A 95 -3.59 -12.60 -3.24
N LEU A 96 -3.32 -11.68 -4.17
CA LEU A 96 -3.04 -12.00 -5.58
C LEU A 96 -1.74 -12.81 -5.72
N MET A 97 -0.73 -12.53 -4.90
CA MET A 97 0.55 -13.24 -4.90
C MET A 97 0.43 -14.62 -4.24
N ALA A 98 -0.24 -14.74 -3.08
CA ALA A 98 -0.38 -15.98 -2.31
C ALA A 98 -1.19 -17.07 -3.04
N ASN A 99 -2.17 -16.70 -3.87
CA ASN A 99 -3.03 -17.64 -4.58
C ASN A 99 -2.40 -18.21 -5.88
N GLY A 100 -1.12 -18.54 -5.84
CA GLY A 100 -0.35 -19.05 -6.99
C GLY A 100 0.11 -17.94 -7.92
N GLY A 101 -0.01 -16.69 -7.48
CA GLY A 101 0.33 -15.50 -8.24
C GLY A 101 1.77 -15.47 -8.70
N GLY A 102 2.70 -16.10 -7.96
CA GLY A 102 4.10 -16.23 -8.36
C GLY A 102 4.37 -17.04 -9.65
N HIS A 103 3.33 -17.60 -10.27
CA HIS A 103 3.38 -18.20 -11.60
C HIS A 103 2.67 -17.37 -12.67
N GLN A 104 1.93 -16.35 -12.28
CA GLN A 104 1.20 -15.44 -13.18
C GLN A 104 1.86 -14.06 -13.23
N TRP A 105 2.49 -13.65 -12.13
CA TRP A 105 3.06 -12.34 -11.95
C TRP A 105 4.58 -12.41 -11.89
N ASP A 106 5.22 -11.39 -12.44
CA ASP A 106 6.66 -11.21 -12.40
C ASP A 106 7.09 -10.27 -11.29
N LEU A 107 6.32 -9.18 -11.11
CA LEU A 107 6.59 -8.15 -10.14
C LEU A 107 5.31 -7.76 -9.38
N VAL A 108 5.51 -7.35 -8.15
CA VAL A 108 4.53 -6.63 -7.35
C VAL A 108 5.15 -5.33 -6.83
N SER A 109 4.38 -4.22 -6.94
CA SER A 109 4.76 -2.93 -6.35
C SER A 109 4.06 -2.80 -5.00
N ALA A 110 4.71 -3.28 -3.94
CA ALA A 110 4.12 -3.31 -2.61
C ALA A 110 4.65 -2.18 -1.72
N SER A 111 3.87 -1.81 -0.71
CA SER A 111 4.30 -0.88 0.34
C SER A 111 4.79 -1.62 1.58
N GLY A 112 5.51 -0.96 2.47
CA GLY A 112 6.19 -1.57 3.60
C GLY A 112 5.29 -2.38 4.56
N ASP A 113 3.98 -2.13 4.58
CA ASP A 113 3.01 -2.92 5.33
C ASP A 113 2.74 -4.31 4.73
N ALA A 114 3.05 -4.50 3.44
CA ALA A 114 2.92 -5.78 2.75
C ALA A 114 4.25 -6.53 2.58
N ASP A 115 5.36 -5.83 2.50
CA ASP A 115 6.65 -6.40 2.09
C ASP A 115 7.05 -7.62 2.93
N LEU A 116 6.99 -7.53 4.26
CA LEU A 116 7.32 -8.67 5.13
C LEU A 116 6.33 -9.83 4.96
N ARG A 117 5.06 -9.54 4.68
CA ARG A 117 4.05 -10.59 4.45
C ARG A 117 4.37 -11.37 3.18
N LEU A 118 4.76 -10.69 2.10
CA LEU A 118 5.19 -11.30 0.84
C LEU A 118 6.49 -12.08 1.00
N ILE A 119 7.46 -11.54 1.77
CA ILE A 119 8.75 -12.18 2.03
C ILE A 119 8.57 -13.47 2.82
N TYR A 120 7.85 -13.40 3.95
CA TYR A 120 7.65 -14.56 4.83
C TYR A 120 6.56 -15.52 4.33
N GLY A 121 5.67 -15.06 3.45
CA GLY A 121 4.77 -15.89 2.66
C GLY A 121 5.48 -16.75 1.62
N GLY A 122 6.71 -16.37 1.25
CA GLY A 122 7.47 -17.05 0.19
C GLY A 122 7.03 -16.65 -1.22
N ASP A 123 6.28 -15.55 -1.33
CA ASP A 123 5.69 -15.07 -2.60
C ASP A 123 6.71 -14.31 -3.45
N VAL A 124 7.75 -13.77 -2.82
CA VAL A 124 8.85 -13.03 -3.47
C VAL A 124 10.21 -13.64 -3.10
N LYS A 125 11.22 -13.34 -3.89
CA LYS A 125 12.58 -13.88 -3.70
C LYS A 125 13.64 -12.79 -3.68
N PRO A 126 14.84 -13.08 -3.13
CA PRO A 126 15.96 -12.14 -3.13
C PRO A 126 16.33 -11.68 -4.52
N ILE A 127 16.75 -10.43 -4.64
CA ILE A 127 17.23 -9.81 -5.87
C ILE A 127 18.73 -9.51 -5.80
N ASN A 128 19.36 -9.39 -6.97
CA ASN A 128 20.73 -8.93 -7.10
C ASN A 128 20.76 -7.43 -7.42
N ILE A 129 20.97 -6.61 -6.41
CA ILE A 129 21.05 -5.16 -6.53
C ILE A 129 22.17 -4.65 -7.45
N LYS A 130 23.21 -5.48 -7.72
CA LYS A 130 24.26 -5.13 -8.67
C LYS A 130 23.75 -5.05 -10.11
N LEU A 131 22.57 -5.61 -10.38
CA LEU A 131 21.88 -5.54 -11.68
C LEU A 131 20.97 -4.31 -11.79
N ILE A 132 20.95 -3.46 -10.78
CA ILE A 132 20.21 -2.19 -10.75
C ILE A 132 21.23 -1.05 -10.76
N PRO A 133 21.61 -0.50 -11.92
CA PRO A 133 22.72 0.47 -12.02
C PRO A 133 22.55 1.71 -11.14
N SER A 134 21.31 2.22 -11.02
CA SER A 134 20.99 3.41 -10.23
C SER A 134 20.91 3.18 -8.71
N TRP A 135 21.12 1.96 -8.22
CA TRP A 135 21.02 1.66 -6.79
C TRP A 135 21.90 2.56 -5.90
N SER A 136 23.10 2.92 -6.37
CA SER A 136 24.01 3.78 -5.62
C SER A 136 23.49 5.20 -5.43
N GLU A 137 22.57 5.64 -6.29
CA GLU A 137 22.00 7.00 -6.35
C GLU A 137 20.83 7.20 -5.38
N PHE A 138 20.31 6.14 -4.79
CA PHE A 138 19.13 6.18 -3.92
C PHE A 138 19.41 6.87 -2.58
N GLU A 139 18.33 7.35 -1.98
CA GLU A 139 18.35 7.83 -0.60
C GLU A 139 18.90 6.74 0.34
N PRO A 140 19.81 7.09 1.29
CA PRO A 140 20.47 6.08 2.11
C PRO A 140 19.50 5.17 2.88
N PHE A 141 18.40 5.71 3.40
CA PHE A 141 17.41 4.96 4.17
C PHE A 141 16.54 4.01 3.32
N LEU A 142 16.51 4.20 1.99
CA LEU A 142 15.80 3.35 1.05
C LEU A 142 16.66 2.28 0.38
N LYS A 143 17.99 2.26 0.64
CA LYS A 143 18.88 1.23 0.07
C LYS A 143 18.71 -0.13 0.73
N SER A 144 18.48 -0.14 2.04
CA SER A 144 18.35 -1.38 2.81
C SER A 144 17.34 -1.22 3.94
N PRO A 145 16.10 -0.80 3.64
CA PRO A 145 15.10 -0.63 4.68
C PRO A 145 14.70 -1.99 5.26
N SER A 146 14.36 -2.03 6.54
CA SER A 146 14.04 -3.26 7.26
C SER A 146 12.78 -3.96 6.73
N PHE A 147 11.88 -3.23 6.07
CA PHE A 147 10.66 -3.80 5.50
C PHE A 147 10.93 -4.63 4.22
N ASN A 148 12.04 -4.41 3.49
CA ASN A 148 12.36 -5.20 2.30
C ASN A 148 13.76 -5.83 2.28
N THR A 149 14.52 -5.71 3.37
CA THR A 149 15.88 -6.24 3.49
C THR A 149 16.01 -7.08 4.75
N ILE A 150 16.10 -8.40 4.60
CA ILE A 150 16.11 -9.35 5.70
C ILE A 150 17.42 -10.15 5.68
N ASN A 151 18.13 -10.23 6.80
CA ASN A 151 19.39 -10.95 6.94
C ASN A 151 20.44 -10.54 5.87
N GLY A 152 20.42 -9.28 5.42
CA GLY A 152 21.31 -8.77 4.36
C GLY A 152 20.89 -9.13 2.93
N TYR A 153 19.78 -9.81 2.75
CA TYR A 153 19.19 -10.09 1.43
C TYR A 153 18.14 -9.01 1.09
N HIS A 154 18.29 -8.40 -0.09
CA HIS A 154 17.31 -7.46 -0.63
C HIS A 154 16.21 -8.21 -1.38
N TYR A 155 14.95 -7.95 -1.06
CA TYR A 155 13.80 -8.58 -1.70
C TYR A 155 13.10 -7.66 -2.71
N GLY A 156 13.56 -6.42 -2.84
CA GLY A 156 13.01 -5.48 -3.80
C GLY A 156 13.83 -4.21 -3.95
N VAL A 157 13.36 -3.36 -4.84
CA VAL A 157 13.94 -2.06 -5.17
C VAL A 157 12.97 -0.99 -4.75
N SER A 158 13.33 -0.15 -3.79
CA SER A 158 12.52 1.01 -3.39
C SER A 158 12.32 1.94 -4.58
N PHE A 159 11.12 2.51 -4.70
CA PHE A 159 10.75 3.27 -5.89
C PHE A 159 10.37 4.72 -5.53
N GLU A 160 9.14 4.92 -5.12
CA GLU A 160 8.62 6.22 -4.69
C GLU A 160 8.18 6.14 -3.23
N PHE A 161 8.09 7.28 -2.57
CA PHE A 161 7.61 7.35 -1.19
C PHE A 161 6.90 8.67 -0.92
N GLY A 162 6.07 8.71 0.11
CA GLY A 162 5.37 9.91 0.48
C GLY A 162 4.54 9.78 1.75
N PRO A 163 4.05 10.92 2.27
CA PRO A 163 3.12 10.94 3.40
C PRO A 163 1.68 10.67 2.95
N ASN A 164 0.88 10.11 3.85
CA ASN A 164 -0.55 10.31 3.79
C ASN A 164 -0.85 11.78 4.12
N ILE A 165 -1.67 12.41 3.31
CA ILE A 165 -2.01 13.82 3.46
C ILE A 165 -3.47 13.99 3.88
N LEU A 166 -3.75 15.04 4.63
CA LEU A 166 -5.10 15.48 4.89
C LEU A 166 -5.56 16.36 3.71
N LEU A 167 -6.31 15.77 2.78
CA LEU A 167 -6.90 16.45 1.63
C LEU A 167 -8.19 17.15 2.05
N TYR A 168 -8.40 18.39 1.61
CA TYR A 168 -9.60 19.15 1.94
C TYR A 168 -10.06 20.09 0.85
N SER A 169 -11.36 20.37 0.79
CA SER A 169 -11.96 21.35 -0.11
C SER A 169 -11.75 22.77 0.40
N THR A 170 -11.10 23.64 -0.40
CA THR A 170 -10.91 25.06 -0.09
C THR A 170 -12.22 25.89 -0.15
N LYS A 171 -13.31 25.30 -0.69
CA LYS A 171 -14.64 25.90 -0.59
C LYS A 171 -15.19 25.83 0.83
N VAL A 172 -14.87 24.77 1.56
CA VAL A 172 -15.35 24.51 2.93
C VAL A 172 -14.35 25.00 3.98
N PHE A 173 -13.08 24.67 3.80
CA PHE A 173 -12.01 25.06 4.72
C PHE A 173 -11.32 26.31 4.20
N LYS A 174 -11.61 27.48 4.81
CA LYS A 174 -10.95 28.75 4.44
C LYS A 174 -9.56 28.88 5.03
N THR A 175 -9.29 28.12 6.08
CA THR A 175 -7.98 27.94 6.73
C THR A 175 -7.63 26.47 6.71
N PRO A 176 -6.39 26.08 6.40
CA PRO A 176 -5.97 24.69 6.43
C PRO A 176 -6.27 24.02 7.76
N PRO A 177 -6.85 22.82 7.79
CA PRO A 177 -7.00 22.05 9.03
C PRO A 177 -5.62 21.73 9.60
N THR A 178 -5.46 21.87 10.91
CA THR A 178 -4.17 21.66 11.59
C THR A 178 -4.08 20.34 12.36
N SER A 179 -5.15 19.52 12.32
CA SER A 179 -5.25 18.26 13.05
C SER A 179 -6.08 17.25 12.28
N TRP A 180 -5.72 15.97 12.37
CA TRP A 180 -6.53 14.85 11.88
C TRP A 180 -7.89 14.77 12.54
N SER A 181 -8.12 15.45 13.68
CA SER A 181 -9.42 15.49 14.36
C SER A 181 -10.60 15.86 13.46
N VAL A 182 -10.36 16.52 12.34
CA VAL A 182 -11.44 16.94 11.42
C VAL A 182 -12.15 15.77 10.76
N ILE A 183 -11.44 14.66 10.47
CA ILE A 183 -12.05 13.46 9.87
C ILE A 183 -12.92 12.71 10.87
N TYR A 184 -12.65 12.85 12.17
CA TYR A 184 -13.44 12.29 13.26
C TYR A 184 -14.59 13.20 13.71
N SER A 185 -14.79 14.35 13.04
CA SER A 185 -15.79 15.34 13.46
C SER A 185 -17.18 15.06 12.86
N LYS A 186 -18.18 14.95 13.72
CA LYS A 186 -19.61 14.85 13.34
C LYS A 186 -20.09 15.98 12.42
N LYS A 187 -19.39 17.13 12.42
CA LYS A 187 -19.68 18.27 11.53
C LYS A 187 -19.62 17.88 10.05
N TYR A 188 -18.77 16.93 9.69
CA TYR A 188 -18.55 16.51 8.30
C TYR A 188 -19.14 15.13 8.02
N LYS A 189 -20.14 14.71 8.78
CA LYS A 189 -20.82 13.42 8.60
C LYS A 189 -21.31 13.24 7.16
N GLY A 190 -20.92 12.10 6.54
CA GLY A 190 -21.24 11.77 5.16
C GLY A 190 -20.44 12.56 4.11
N GLN A 191 -19.39 13.29 4.54
CA GLN A 191 -18.53 14.08 3.67
C GLN A 191 -17.02 13.78 3.87
N VAL A 192 -16.71 12.73 4.63
CA VAL A 192 -15.36 12.21 4.87
C VAL A 192 -15.11 11.04 3.91
N THR A 193 -13.88 10.89 3.42
CA THR A 193 -13.45 9.73 2.64
C THR A 193 -12.08 9.27 3.11
N ILE A 194 -11.88 7.95 3.17
CA ILE A 194 -10.71 7.28 3.76
C ILE A 194 -10.32 6.09 2.88
N PRO A 195 -9.03 5.74 2.75
CA PRO A 195 -8.61 4.52 2.06
C PRO A 195 -9.22 3.25 2.67
N ASP A 196 -9.64 2.30 1.85
CA ASP A 196 -10.06 0.97 2.31
C ASP A 196 -8.83 0.07 2.55
N ASN A 197 -8.15 0.32 3.67
CA ASN A 197 -6.93 -0.39 4.02
C ASN A 197 -6.80 -0.55 5.55
N PRO A 198 -6.56 -1.77 6.07
CA PRO A 198 -6.35 -2.00 7.51
C PRO A 198 -5.28 -1.13 8.16
N ILE A 199 -4.31 -0.64 7.37
CA ILE A 199 -3.25 0.24 7.86
C ILE A 199 -3.78 1.58 8.42
N GLN A 200 -5.04 1.94 8.13
CA GLN A 200 -5.72 3.10 8.72
C GLN A 200 -5.83 3.03 10.25
N ILE A 201 -5.65 1.83 10.83
CA ILE A 201 -5.54 1.67 12.29
C ILE A 201 -4.29 2.39 12.81
N ALA A 202 -3.19 2.41 12.02
CA ALA A 202 -2.00 3.19 12.36
C ALA A 202 -2.25 4.70 12.28
N ASP A 203 -3.05 5.18 11.31
CA ASP A 203 -3.42 6.60 11.21
C ASP A 203 -4.23 7.04 12.44
N ALA A 204 -5.16 6.20 12.88
CA ALA A 204 -5.92 6.43 14.11
C ALA A 204 -5.01 6.41 15.35
N ALA A 205 -4.05 5.48 15.42
CA ALA A 205 -3.09 5.38 16.51
C ALA A 205 -2.16 6.61 16.56
N LEU A 206 -1.67 7.10 15.42
CA LEU A 206 -0.88 8.32 15.32
C LEU A 206 -1.66 9.54 15.85
N TYR A 207 -2.93 9.68 15.48
CA TYR A 207 -3.77 10.72 16.05
C TYR A 207 -3.92 10.58 17.58
N LEU A 208 -4.14 9.35 18.08
CA LEU A 208 -4.30 9.07 19.50
C LEU A 208 -3.02 9.28 20.31
N GLU A 209 -1.83 9.14 19.73
CA GLU A 209 -0.56 9.48 20.37
C GLU A 209 -0.58 10.89 20.94
N SER A 210 -1.14 11.85 20.19
CA SER A 210 -1.30 13.24 20.64
C SER A 210 -2.61 13.49 21.40
N ALA A 211 -3.73 12.88 20.98
CA ALA A 211 -5.05 13.17 21.53
C ALA A 211 -5.31 12.48 22.88
N GLN A 212 -4.64 11.33 23.12
CA GLN A 212 -4.73 10.56 24.36
C GLN A 212 -3.34 10.07 24.81
N PRO A 213 -2.44 10.96 25.26
CA PRO A 213 -1.06 10.58 25.62
C PRO A 213 -0.96 9.51 26.70
N SER A 214 -1.98 9.35 27.53
CA SER A 214 -2.07 8.30 28.57
C SER A 214 -2.08 6.89 28.01
N LEU A 215 -2.34 6.69 26.71
CA LEU A 215 -2.22 5.40 26.05
C LEU A 215 -0.76 4.98 25.88
N GLY A 216 0.21 5.90 25.90
CA GLY A 216 1.63 5.59 25.74
C GLY A 216 2.00 5.04 24.36
N ILE A 217 1.27 5.42 23.31
CA ILE A 217 1.62 5.03 21.92
C ILE A 217 2.90 5.77 21.54
N THR A 218 3.90 5.05 21.03
CA THR A 218 5.17 5.58 20.54
C THR A 218 5.46 5.20 19.09
N ASP A 219 4.90 4.07 18.65
CA ASP A 219 4.92 3.60 17.27
C ASP A 219 3.51 3.18 16.86
N PRO A 220 2.92 3.77 15.80
CA PRO A 220 1.56 3.47 15.40
C PRO A 220 1.37 2.06 14.83
N TYR A 221 2.45 1.35 14.52
CA TYR A 221 2.43 -0.03 14.00
C TYR A 221 2.67 -1.09 15.08
N GLU A 222 3.14 -0.68 16.27
CA GLU A 222 3.46 -1.56 17.39
C GLU A 222 2.51 -1.32 18.55
N LEU A 223 1.27 -1.75 18.37
CA LEU A 223 0.20 -1.49 19.32
C LEU A 223 0.00 -2.67 20.25
N THR A 224 0.07 -2.44 21.56
CA THR A 224 -0.45 -3.38 22.55
C THR A 224 -1.98 -3.50 22.41
N GLN A 225 -2.57 -4.57 22.96
CA GLN A 225 -4.01 -4.78 22.82
C GLN A 225 -4.88 -3.59 23.31
N PRO A 226 -4.56 -2.88 24.42
CA PRO A 226 -5.32 -1.69 24.82
C PRO A 226 -5.20 -0.52 23.82
N GLN A 227 -4.00 -0.27 23.30
CA GLN A 227 -3.73 0.77 22.29
C GLN A 227 -4.46 0.48 20.98
N PHE A 228 -4.37 -0.76 20.51
CA PHE A 228 -5.08 -1.26 19.35
C PHE A 228 -6.61 -1.10 19.49
N ASN A 229 -7.16 -1.52 20.64
CA ASN A 229 -8.59 -1.37 20.88
C ASN A 229 -9.03 0.09 20.89
N ALA A 230 -8.20 1.01 21.39
CA ALA A 230 -8.49 2.45 21.35
C ALA A 230 -8.55 2.97 19.90
N ALA A 231 -7.59 2.60 19.04
CA ALA A 231 -7.58 2.96 17.63
C ALA A 231 -8.80 2.40 16.89
N VAL A 232 -9.10 1.12 17.08
CA VAL A 232 -10.28 0.45 16.49
C VAL A 232 -11.59 1.12 16.94
N ASN A 233 -11.72 1.48 18.21
CA ASN A 233 -12.91 2.16 18.70
C ASN A 233 -13.07 3.56 18.09
N LEU A 234 -11.97 4.29 17.89
CA LEU A 234 -12.00 5.58 17.18
C LEU A 234 -12.51 5.42 15.76
N LEU A 235 -12.00 4.43 15.01
CA LEU A 235 -12.45 4.16 13.64
C LEU A 235 -13.89 3.65 13.55
N LYS A 236 -14.35 2.84 14.52
CA LYS A 236 -15.77 2.48 14.62
C LYS A 236 -16.67 3.71 14.87
N ALA A 237 -16.18 4.69 15.62
CA ALA A 237 -16.91 5.95 15.81
C ALA A 237 -16.83 6.87 14.56
N GLU A 238 -15.79 6.76 13.76
CA GLU A 238 -15.62 7.46 12.48
C GLU A 238 -16.53 6.88 11.37
N HIS A 239 -16.67 5.55 11.31
CA HIS A 239 -17.38 4.83 10.23
C HIS A 239 -18.70 5.51 9.82
N PRO A 240 -19.63 5.90 10.71
CA PRO A 240 -20.87 6.58 10.32
C PRO A 240 -20.66 8.00 9.76
N LEU A 241 -19.44 8.54 9.77
CA LEU A 241 -19.07 9.84 9.21
C LEU A 241 -18.56 9.70 7.79
N VAL A 242 -18.02 8.50 7.44
CA VAL A 242 -17.39 8.22 6.16
C VAL A 242 -18.46 8.09 5.08
N LYS A 243 -18.29 8.81 3.97
CA LYS A 243 -19.11 8.69 2.75
C LYS A 243 -18.73 7.43 1.98
N LYS A 244 -17.44 7.18 1.87
CA LYS A 244 -16.86 6.04 1.15
C LYS A 244 -15.47 5.72 1.66
N TYR A 245 -15.23 4.45 1.89
CA TYR A 245 -13.90 3.86 1.87
C TYR A 245 -13.54 3.61 0.42
N TRP A 246 -12.41 4.18 -0.06
CA TRP A 246 -12.02 4.08 -1.46
C TRP A 246 -10.92 3.03 -1.66
N ASP A 247 -11.07 2.23 -2.72
CA ASP A 247 -10.11 1.21 -3.11
C ASP A 247 -9.09 1.75 -4.12
N LEU A 248 -9.56 2.57 -5.08
CA LEU A 248 -8.73 3.18 -6.11
C LEU A 248 -8.71 4.71 -5.92
N ALA A 249 -7.56 5.31 -6.14
CA ALA A 249 -7.38 6.76 -6.06
C ALA A 249 -8.39 7.55 -6.92
N SER A 250 -8.74 7.01 -8.08
CA SER A 250 -9.75 7.58 -9.00
C SER A 250 -11.14 7.71 -8.38
N GLN A 251 -11.50 6.85 -7.42
CA GLN A 251 -12.78 6.94 -6.70
C GLN A 251 -12.81 8.18 -5.80
N GLU A 252 -11.75 8.42 -5.02
CA GLU A 252 -11.66 9.62 -4.17
C GLU A 252 -11.62 10.89 -5.01
N ILE A 253 -10.85 10.90 -6.11
CA ILE A 253 -10.80 12.03 -7.05
C ILE A 253 -12.21 12.39 -7.52
N SER A 254 -13.01 11.40 -7.92
CA SER A 254 -14.40 11.60 -8.35
C SER A 254 -15.27 12.20 -7.25
N LEU A 255 -15.15 11.72 -6.02
CA LEU A 255 -15.92 12.23 -4.87
C LEU A 255 -15.62 13.71 -4.59
N PHE A 256 -14.35 14.13 -4.65
CA PHE A 256 -13.99 15.54 -4.49
C PHE A 256 -14.41 16.41 -5.67
N GLN A 257 -14.27 15.91 -6.90
CA GLN A 257 -14.72 16.64 -8.11
C GLN A 257 -16.22 16.90 -8.08
N ASN A 258 -17.01 15.92 -7.65
CA ASN A 258 -18.46 16.03 -7.56
C ASN A 258 -18.93 16.80 -6.31
N GLY A 259 -18.02 17.12 -5.37
CA GLY A 259 -18.34 17.79 -4.10
C GLY A 259 -19.09 16.89 -3.12
N GLU A 260 -19.02 15.58 -3.28
CA GLU A 260 -19.63 14.61 -2.37
C GLU A 260 -18.84 14.46 -1.06
N THR A 261 -17.53 14.73 -1.11
CA THR A 261 -16.65 14.76 0.06
C THR A 261 -15.94 16.09 0.15
N VAL A 262 -15.59 16.49 1.37
CA VAL A 262 -14.92 17.77 1.63
C VAL A 262 -13.61 17.64 2.39
N VAL A 263 -13.35 16.47 2.97
CA VAL A 263 -12.12 16.15 3.70
C VAL A 263 -11.87 14.65 3.68
N GLY A 264 -10.60 14.25 3.64
CA GLY A 264 -10.23 12.84 3.64
C GLY A 264 -8.74 12.60 3.84
N ALA A 265 -8.39 11.35 4.08
CA ALA A 265 -7.02 10.88 4.00
C ALA A 265 -6.73 10.45 2.57
N ALA A 266 -5.69 11.01 1.96
CA ALA A 266 -5.35 10.85 0.56
C ALA A 266 -3.84 10.68 0.38
N TRP A 267 -3.44 10.31 -0.81
CA TRP A 267 -2.05 10.40 -1.25
C TRP A 267 -1.83 11.70 -2.05
N PRO A 268 -0.61 12.18 -2.21
CA PRO A 268 -0.31 13.35 -3.03
C PRO A 268 -0.83 13.25 -4.47
N TYR A 269 -0.92 12.06 -5.03
CA TYR A 269 -1.47 11.77 -6.36
C TYR A 269 -2.88 12.33 -6.55
N GLN A 270 -3.81 12.08 -5.61
CA GLN A 270 -5.18 12.58 -5.72
C GLN A 270 -5.20 14.11 -5.71
N GLN A 271 -4.41 14.74 -4.85
CA GLN A 271 -4.29 16.19 -4.83
C GLN A 271 -3.75 16.73 -6.16
N SER A 272 -2.66 16.17 -6.67
CA SER A 272 -2.03 16.62 -7.93
C SER A 272 -3.02 16.52 -9.09
N THR A 273 -3.74 15.41 -9.21
CA THR A 273 -4.74 15.18 -10.24
C THR A 273 -5.92 16.16 -10.12
N LEU A 274 -6.42 16.38 -8.90
CA LEU A 274 -7.51 17.31 -8.65
C LEU A 274 -7.13 18.76 -8.95
N VAL A 275 -5.93 19.19 -8.53
CA VAL A 275 -5.41 20.54 -8.82
C VAL A 275 -5.21 20.74 -10.31
N ALA A 276 -4.66 19.76 -11.02
CA ALA A 276 -4.52 19.81 -12.48
C ALA A 276 -5.88 19.93 -13.20
N ALA A 277 -6.93 19.33 -12.64
CA ALA A 277 -8.30 19.46 -13.11
C ALA A 277 -9.01 20.76 -12.67
N GLY A 278 -8.33 21.66 -11.96
CA GLY A 278 -8.89 22.93 -11.48
C GLY A 278 -9.85 22.78 -10.28
N ALA A 279 -9.84 21.64 -9.58
CA ALA A 279 -10.66 21.43 -8.41
C ALA A 279 -10.18 22.31 -7.23
N PRO A 280 -11.10 22.86 -6.43
CA PRO A 280 -10.77 23.74 -5.31
C PRO A 280 -10.37 22.91 -4.07
N VAL A 281 -9.23 22.25 -4.14
CA VAL A 281 -8.68 21.43 -3.07
C VAL A 281 -7.29 21.90 -2.68
N ALA A 282 -6.89 21.56 -1.47
CA ALA A 282 -5.53 21.66 -0.94
C ALA A 282 -5.29 20.55 0.07
N SER A 283 -4.05 20.35 0.46
CA SER A 283 -3.71 19.41 1.52
C SER A 283 -2.82 20.03 2.60
N THR A 284 -2.68 19.30 3.67
CA THR A 284 -1.73 19.61 4.75
C THR A 284 -1.27 18.33 5.43
N ILE A 285 -0.09 18.36 6.05
CA ILE A 285 0.30 17.40 7.07
C ILE A 285 -0.09 18.03 8.41
N PRO A 286 -1.00 17.43 9.17
CA PRO A 286 -1.42 17.94 10.47
C PRO A 286 -0.27 17.93 11.51
N LYS A 287 -0.50 18.60 12.63
CA LYS A 287 0.49 18.73 13.72
C LYS A 287 0.89 17.39 14.37
N GLU A 288 0.03 16.39 14.27
CA GLU A 288 0.30 15.04 14.74
C GLU A 288 1.33 14.30 13.84
N GLY A 289 1.71 14.88 12.71
CA GLY A 289 2.50 14.24 11.68
C GLY A 289 1.63 13.43 10.71
N ALA A 290 2.25 12.51 10.00
CA ALA A 290 1.60 11.61 9.07
C ALA A 290 2.20 10.21 9.14
N THR A 291 1.41 9.21 8.86
CA THR A 291 1.92 7.96 8.34
C THR A 291 2.33 8.16 6.88
N GLY A 292 3.12 7.26 6.34
CA GLY A 292 3.55 7.35 4.95
C GLY A 292 3.92 5.99 4.39
N TRP A 293 4.03 5.91 3.11
CA TRP A 293 4.36 4.69 2.38
C TRP A 293 5.72 4.86 1.68
N ALA A 294 6.36 3.74 1.46
CA ALA A 294 7.54 3.62 0.62
C ALA A 294 7.38 2.33 -0.18
N ASP A 295 7.22 2.47 -1.49
CA ASP A 295 6.87 1.37 -2.36
C ASP A 295 8.10 0.66 -2.91
N THR A 296 7.95 -0.63 -3.12
CA THR A 296 9.04 -1.53 -3.48
C THR A 296 8.65 -2.42 -4.65
N TRP A 297 9.40 -2.37 -5.75
CA TRP A 297 9.30 -3.39 -6.80
C TRP A 297 9.91 -4.69 -6.33
N MET A 298 9.10 -5.72 -6.09
CA MET A 298 9.53 -7.03 -5.59
C MET A 298 9.36 -8.11 -6.66
N LEU A 299 10.40 -8.95 -6.81
CA LEU A 299 10.40 -10.04 -7.79
C LEU A 299 9.65 -11.25 -7.24
N ALA A 300 8.62 -11.71 -7.97
CA ALA A 300 7.90 -12.92 -7.60
C ALA A 300 8.82 -14.15 -7.50
N ALA A 301 8.55 -15.03 -6.52
CA ALA A 301 9.39 -16.19 -6.26
C ALA A 301 9.56 -17.09 -7.50
N ASN A 302 8.49 -17.28 -8.25
CA ASN A 302 8.46 -18.10 -9.46
C ASN A 302 8.15 -17.26 -10.72
N ALA A 303 8.61 -16.00 -10.76
CA ALA A 303 8.40 -15.11 -11.89
C ALA A 303 8.65 -15.83 -13.22
N PRO A 304 7.67 -15.88 -14.15
CA PRO A 304 7.86 -16.51 -15.46
C PRO A 304 8.81 -15.72 -16.36
N ASP A 305 8.85 -14.39 -16.23
CA ASP A 305 9.59 -13.49 -17.11
C ASP A 305 10.66 -12.65 -16.34
N PRO A 306 11.62 -13.30 -15.62
CA PRO A 306 12.50 -12.61 -14.68
C PRO A 306 13.47 -11.62 -15.35
N ASN A 307 13.87 -11.80 -16.61
CA ASN A 307 14.72 -10.82 -17.27
C ASN A 307 13.95 -9.54 -17.60
N CYS A 308 12.70 -9.64 -18.05
CA CYS A 308 11.83 -8.47 -18.21
C CYS A 308 11.60 -7.77 -16.88
N ALA A 309 11.41 -8.51 -15.77
CA ALA A 309 11.28 -7.97 -14.44
C ALA A 309 12.52 -7.16 -14.00
N TYR A 310 13.73 -7.71 -14.18
CA TYR A 310 14.96 -6.98 -13.87
C TYR A 310 15.16 -5.74 -14.76
N LYS A 311 14.81 -5.82 -16.04
CA LYS A 311 14.85 -4.65 -16.95
C LYS A 311 13.90 -3.56 -16.47
N TRP A 312 12.71 -3.94 -16.01
CA TRP A 312 11.75 -3.00 -15.44
C TRP A 312 12.28 -2.34 -14.17
N MET A 313 12.73 -3.12 -13.19
CA MET A 313 13.32 -2.60 -11.96
C MET A 313 14.48 -1.64 -12.24
N ALA A 314 15.38 -1.97 -13.16
CA ALA A 314 16.49 -1.11 -13.55
C ALA A 314 16.01 0.17 -14.25
N TYR A 315 15.02 0.08 -15.13
CA TYR A 315 14.43 1.20 -15.86
C TYR A 315 13.71 2.17 -14.93
N MET A 316 12.82 1.65 -14.07
CA MET A 316 12.07 2.45 -13.11
C MET A 316 12.96 3.07 -12.03
N SER A 317 14.17 2.54 -11.82
CA SER A 317 15.17 3.10 -10.88
C SER A 317 15.93 4.30 -11.43
N THR A 318 15.82 4.60 -12.73
CA THR A 318 16.59 5.69 -13.34
C THR A 318 16.11 7.07 -12.88
N PRO A 319 17.01 8.06 -12.73
CA PRO A 319 16.62 9.40 -12.30
C PRO A 319 15.53 10.04 -13.16
N LYS A 320 15.57 9.76 -14.48
CA LYS A 320 14.59 10.30 -15.43
C LYS A 320 13.20 9.76 -15.15
N ILE A 321 13.06 8.45 -15.04
CA ILE A 321 11.73 7.82 -14.86
C ILE A 321 11.16 8.15 -13.48
N GLN A 322 11.97 8.11 -12.44
CA GLN A 322 11.52 8.53 -11.11
C GLN A 322 11.15 10.01 -11.06
N ALA A 323 11.83 10.88 -11.81
CA ALA A 323 11.41 12.29 -11.91
C ALA A 323 10.08 12.47 -12.65
N GLU A 324 9.85 11.73 -13.74
CA GLU A 324 8.61 11.76 -14.51
C GLU A 324 7.43 11.24 -13.67
N ASP A 325 7.65 10.14 -12.94
CA ASP A 325 6.65 9.53 -12.06
C ASP A 325 6.34 10.45 -10.87
N ALA A 326 7.36 10.87 -10.14
CA ALA A 326 7.23 11.80 -9.02
C ALA A 326 6.45 13.08 -9.35
N ILE A 327 6.67 13.67 -10.54
CA ILE A 327 5.91 14.84 -10.99
C ILE A 327 4.46 14.47 -11.33
N SER A 328 4.24 13.31 -11.93
CA SER A 328 2.90 12.83 -12.29
C SER A 328 2.03 12.54 -11.05
N TYR A 329 2.65 11.95 -10.04
CA TYR A 329 2.00 11.56 -8.79
C TYR A 329 2.02 12.66 -7.73
N GLY A 330 3.03 13.50 -7.71
CA GLY A 330 3.28 14.41 -6.60
C GLY A 330 4.02 13.73 -5.44
N GLU A 331 4.86 12.77 -5.73
CA GLU A 331 5.56 11.91 -4.76
C GLU A 331 7.04 12.27 -4.65
N THR A 332 7.73 11.63 -3.72
CA THR A 332 9.17 11.81 -3.53
C THR A 332 9.91 10.62 -4.16
N PRO A 333 10.83 10.86 -5.10
CA PRO A 333 11.60 9.79 -5.74
C PRO A 333 12.65 9.21 -4.79
N ALA A 334 12.87 7.89 -4.84
CA ALA A 334 13.96 7.25 -4.12
C ALA A 334 15.34 7.63 -4.66
N ASN A 335 15.44 7.99 -5.94
CA ASN A 335 16.67 8.40 -6.60
C ASN A 335 16.94 9.89 -6.44
N LYS A 336 17.99 10.25 -5.70
CA LYS A 336 18.35 11.65 -5.42
C LYS A 336 18.69 12.47 -6.65
N LEU A 337 19.13 11.82 -7.74
CA LEU A 337 19.46 12.52 -8.99
C LEU A 337 18.22 12.89 -9.81
N ALA A 338 17.03 12.49 -9.38
CA ALA A 338 15.76 12.91 -10.00
C ALA A 338 15.47 14.41 -9.81
N CYS A 339 15.89 14.99 -8.68
CA CYS A 339 15.58 16.38 -8.30
C CYS A 339 15.87 17.43 -9.39
N PRO A 340 17.05 17.50 -10.03
CA PRO A 340 17.29 18.46 -11.11
C PRO A 340 16.35 18.26 -12.30
N ILE A 341 16.01 17.01 -12.63
CA ILE A 341 15.13 16.65 -13.73
C ILE A 341 13.70 17.09 -13.41
N MET A 342 13.22 16.85 -12.19
CA MET A 342 11.93 17.33 -11.72
C MET A 342 11.74 18.83 -11.91
N ASN A 343 12.79 19.62 -11.65
CA ASN A 343 12.75 21.07 -11.85
C ASN A 343 12.69 21.49 -13.33
N THR A 344 13.13 20.64 -14.26
CA THR A 344 12.97 20.88 -15.71
C THR A 344 11.57 20.50 -16.19
N LEU A 345 10.97 19.45 -15.62
CA LEU A 345 9.62 19.02 -15.93
C LEU A 345 8.56 19.99 -15.35
N GLN A 346 8.77 20.42 -14.11
CA GLN A 346 7.91 21.36 -13.41
C GLN A 346 8.77 22.32 -12.59
N LYS A 347 8.68 23.63 -12.87
CA LYS A 347 9.42 24.64 -12.11
C LYS A 347 9.14 24.52 -10.62
N GLY A 348 10.19 24.25 -9.82
CA GLY A 348 10.08 24.05 -8.38
C GLY A 348 9.58 22.67 -7.96
N GLY A 349 9.42 21.72 -8.88
CA GLY A 349 8.89 20.38 -8.61
C GLY A 349 9.69 19.61 -7.56
N CYS A 350 11.02 19.71 -7.62
CA CYS A 350 11.88 19.08 -6.62
C CYS A 350 11.56 19.51 -5.17
N ALA A 351 11.35 20.80 -4.94
CA ALA A 351 10.99 21.32 -3.62
C ALA A 351 9.53 21.05 -3.27
N ALA A 352 8.63 21.12 -4.25
CA ALA A 352 7.20 20.89 -4.06
C ALA A 352 6.92 19.45 -3.58
N TYR A 353 7.69 18.48 -4.08
CA TYR A 353 7.55 17.07 -3.75
C TYR A 353 8.68 16.56 -2.83
N HIS A 354 9.32 17.46 -2.11
CA HIS A 354 10.29 17.19 -1.05
C HIS A 354 11.53 16.36 -1.46
N ALA A 355 11.84 16.24 -2.77
CA ALA A 355 12.98 15.47 -3.27
C ALA A 355 14.35 16.03 -2.84
N ASN A 356 14.40 17.23 -2.29
CA ASN A 356 15.60 17.86 -1.67
C ASN A 356 15.39 18.20 -0.20
N ALA A 357 14.39 17.61 0.44
CA ALA A 357 14.12 17.89 1.85
C ALA A 357 15.26 17.35 2.73
N PRO A 358 15.54 18.00 3.86
CA PRO A 358 16.53 17.48 4.84
C PRO A 358 16.00 16.20 5.48
N GLN A 359 16.92 15.35 5.94
CA GLN A 359 16.56 14.09 6.62
C GLN A 359 15.56 14.29 7.77
N SER A 360 15.60 15.43 8.45
CA SER A 360 14.68 15.78 9.53
C SER A 360 13.20 15.85 9.08
N TYR A 361 12.93 16.15 7.82
CA TYR A 361 11.58 16.11 7.27
C TYR A 361 11.04 14.68 7.25
N PHE A 362 11.84 13.74 6.76
CA PHE A 362 11.42 12.34 6.64
C PHE A 362 11.24 11.66 8.00
N THR A 363 11.88 12.13 9.06
CA THR A 363 11.68 11.62 10.42
C THR A 363 10.32 11.96 11.02
N THR A 364 9.58 12.92 10.43
CA THR A 364 8.21 13.26 10.84
C THR A 364 7.17 12.34 10.22
N ILE A 365 7.57 11.51 9.25
CA ILE A 365 6.72 10.54 8.58
C ILE A 365 6.97 9.16 9.20
N LYS A 366 5.91 8.54 9.70
CA LYS A 366 5.94 7.16 10.18
C LYS A 366 5.67 6.24 9.00
N PHE A 367 6.75 5.72 8.37
CA PHE A 367 6.62 4.84 7.21
C PHE A 367 5.95 3.53 7.58
N TRP A 368 5.06 3.07 6.71
CA TRP A 368 4.32 1.82 6.87
C TRP A 368 5.27 0.64 7.07
N LYS A 369 4.96 -0.16 8.06
CA LYS A 369 5.59 -1.46 8.29
C LYS A 369 4.52 -2.48 8.66
N THR A 370 4.79 -3.74 8.41
CA THR A 370 3.88 -4.83 8.78
C THR A 370 3.77 -4.92 10.30
N PRO A 371 2.58 -4.77 10.91
CA PRO A 371 2.38 -5.04 12.32
C PRO A 371 2.65 -6.51 12.65
N LEU A 372 3.50 -6.76 13.65
CA LEU A 372 3.92 -8.09 14.09
C LEU A 372 3.50 -8.31 15.54
N SER A 373 3.36 -9.58 15.94
CA SER A 373 3.07 -9.94 17.34
C SER A 373 4.24 -9.64 18.28
N THR A 374 5.47 -9.62 17.75
CA THR A 374 6.66 -9.21 18.48
C THR A 374 6.99 -7.76 18.14
N CYS A 375 6.97 -6.91 19.15
CA CYS A 375 7.36 -5.51 19.01
C CYS A 375 8.89 -5.37 18.83
N ASP A 376 9.37 -4.23 18.33
CA ASP A 376 10.81 -3.96 18.14
C ASP A 376 11.63 -4.02 19.44
N ASN A 377 10.96 -3.81 20.60
CA ASN A 377 11.58 -3.99 21.93
C ASN A 377 11.75 -5.46 22.35
N GLY A 378 11.33 -6.42 21.50
CA GLY A 378 11.40 -7.86 21.75
C GLY A 378 10.27 -8.43 22.61
N GLN A 379 9.29 -7.64 23.01
CA GLN A 379 8.10 -8.11 23.73
C GLN A 379 7.07 -8.71 22.76
N ASN A 380 6.35 -9.75 23.20
CA ASN A 380 5.34 -10.43 22.39
C ASN A 380 3.92 -9.97 22.82
N ASP A 381 3.70 -8.68 22.88
CA ASP A 381 2.44 -8.06 23.29
C ASP A 381 1.84 -7.10 22.25
N CYS A 382 2.45 -7.02 21.06
CA CYS A 382 1.91 -6.29 19.93
C CYS A 382 0.84 -7.09 19.19
N VAL A 383 -0.09 -6.38 18.59
CA VAL A 383 -1.19 -6.93 17.80
C VAL A 383 -0.76 -7.09 16.35
N ASP A 384 -0.80 -8.32 15.81
CA ASP A 384 -0.34 -8.63 14.48
C ASP A 384 -1.31 -8.19 13.36
N PHE A 385 -0.82 -8.23 12.12
CA PHE A 385 -1.58 -7.79 10.96
C PHE A 385 -2.85 -8.62 10.70
N THR A 386 -2.89 -9.89 11.10
CA THR A 386 -4.10 -10.72 10.96
C THR A 386 -5.24 -10.16 11.80
N GLN A 387 -4.93 -9.74 13.02
CA GLN A 387 -5.90 -9.09 13.91
C GLN A 387 -6.30 -7.70 13.37
N TRP A 388 -5.38 -6.97 12.73
CA TRP A 388 -5.70 -5.71 12.07
C TRP A 388 -6.70 -5.91 10.93
N GLN A 389 -6.50 -6.91 10.08
CA GLN A 389 -7.44 -7.24 8.99
C GLN A 389 -8.83 -7.62 9.52
N GLN A 390 -8.87 -8.43 10.58
CA GLN A 390 -10.13 -8.82 11.21
C GLN A 390 -10.88 -7.62 11.80
N ALA A 391 -10.16 -6.72 12.49
CA ALA A 391 -10.74 -5.50 13.04
C ALA A 391 -11.21 -4.56 11.92
N TRP A 392 -10.45 -4.42 10.83
CA TRP A 392 -10.84 -3.60 9.69
C TRP A 392 -12.14 -4.07 9.07
N THR A 393 -12.29 -5.37 8.84
CA THR A 393 -13.55 -5.97 8.38
C THR A 393 -14.72 -5.65 9.33
N GLN A 394 -14.48 -5.60 10.64
CA GLN A 394 -15.52 -5.22 11.61
C GLN A 394 -15.81 -3.71 11.64
N ILE A 395 -14.88 -2.86 11.20
CA ILE A 395 -15.04 -1.41 11.10
C ILE A 395 -15.85 -1.06 9.86
N THR A 396 -15.50 -1.66 8.73
CA THR A 396 -16.09 -1.29 7.42
C THR A 396 -17.38 -2.03 7.08
N GLY A 397 -17.71 -3.13 7.80
CA GLY A 397 -18.95 -3.89 7.66
C GLY A 397 -18.81 -5.15 6.87
#